data_04711c2eb33a7acf123a85dff0fda125
#
_entry.id   04711c2eb33a7acf123a85dff0fda125
#
_cell.length_a   1.000
_cell.length_b   1.000
_cell.length_c   1.000
_cell.angle_alpha   90.00
_cell.angle_beta   90.00
_cell.angle_gamma   90.00
#
_symmetry.space_group_name_H-M   'P 1'
#
loop_
_entity.id
_entity.type
_entity.pdbx_description
1 polymer ?
#
loop_
_entity_poly.entity_id
_entity_poly.type
_entity_poly.pdbx_seq_one_letter_code
_entity_poly.pdbx_strand_id
1 'polypeptide(L)'
;YDKAYRGSWNGLTVISISIGQGEVNATPLQIANLGATIANRGYFITPHVVKQIQDEQIDTLYTRRRYTMVEARHYETVAQGMRRAVLAGTCRKANIPGIEVCGKTGTAQNRGHDHSVFMGFAPMNEPKIAIAVYVENVGWGADYGVPLGALMMEQYLNGKLSPESEKLAEMYQQRHIGYGTADR
;
A
#
# COMPACT_ATOMS: atom_id res chain seq x y z
N TYR A 1 -17.12 16.04 -6.87
CA TYR A 1 -18.21 15.25 -6.30
C TYR A 1 -19.57 15.64 -6.90
N ASP A 2 -19.97 16.88 -6.84
CA ASP A 2 -21.24 17.38 -7.37
C ASP A 2 -21.44 17.04 -8.86
N LYS A 3 -20.37 17.12 -9.64
CA LYS A 3 -20.41 16.80 -11.07
C LYS A 3 -20.70 15.31 -11.35
N ALA A 4 -20.20 14.42 -10.49
CA ALA A 4 -20.39 12.97 -10.64
C ALA A 4 -21.70 12.49 -9.99
N TYR A 5 -22.13 13.10 -8.90
CA TYR A 5 -23.24 12.64 -8.07
C TYR A 5 -24.39 13.65 -7.97
N ARG A 6 -24.39 14.71 -8.81
CA ARG A 6 -25.44 15.73 -8.91
C ARG A 6 -25.78 16.38 -7.56
N GLY A 7 -24.77 16.63 -6.72
CA GLY A 7 -24.95 17.25 -5.41
C GLY A 7 -25.64 16.36 -4.36
N SER A 8 -25.77 15.05 -4.60
CA SER A 8 -26.48 14.14 -3.71
C SER A 8 -25.66 13.63 -2.51
N TRP A 9 -24.47 14.16 -2.28
CA TRP A 9 -23.68 13.82 -1.09
C TRP A 9 -24.34 14.32 0.21
N ASN A 10 -24.18 13.57 1.28
CA ASN A 10 -24.77 13.86 2.58
C ASN A 10 -23.86 13.40 3.72
N GLY A 11 -24.33 13.45 4.97
CA GLY A 11 -23.55 13.04 6.13
C GLY A 11 -23.03 11.58 6.06
N LEU A 12 -23.79 10.65 5.48
CA LEU A 12 -23.34 9.27 5.30
C LEU A 12 -22.18 9.17 4.32
N THR A 13 -22.18 9.99 3.28
CA THR A 13 -21.05 10.11 2.33
C THR A 13 -19.78 10.55 3.03
N VAL A 14 -19.87 11.56 3.91
CA VAL A 14 -18.73 12.04 4.70
C VAL A 14 -18.20 10.95 5.62
N ILE A 15 -19.08 10.22 6.31
CA ILE A 15 -18.71 9.09 7.18
C ILE A 15 -18.04 7.98 6.37
N SER A 16 -18.60 7.60 5.21
CA SER A 16 -18.05 6.58 4.34
C SER A 16 -16.63 6.91 3.88
N ILE A 17 -16.42 8.13 3.39
CA ILE A 17 -15.10 8.61 2.97
C ILE A 17 -14.11 8.63 4.14
N SER A 18 -14.57 9.03 5.35
CA SER A 18 -13.72 9.13 6.53
C SER A 18 -13.14 7.80 7.00
N ILE A 19 -13.81 6.68 6.69
CA ILE A 19 -13.32 5.33 6.97
C ILE A 19 -12.57 4.69 5.79
N GLY A 20 -12.34 5.46 4.71
CA GLY A 20 -11.63 4.97 3.51
C GLY A 20 -12.50 4.13 2.57
N GLN A 21 -13.82 4.29 2.63
CA GLN A 21 -14.79 3.66 1.75
C GLN A 21 -15.48 4.72 0.86
N GLY A 22 -16.39 4.28 0.01
CA GLY A 22 -17.25 5.16 -0.78
C GLY A 22 -16.60 5.62 -2.08
N GLU A 23 -16.83 6.88 -2.43
CA GLU A 23 -16.65 7.40 -3.78
C GLU A 23 -15.21 7.87 -4.09
N VAL A 24 -14.32 7.92 -3.09
CA VAL A 24 -12.91 8.29 -3.31
C VAL A 24 -12.15 7.08 -3.81
N ASN A 25 -11.95 7.03 -5.11
CA ASN A 25 -11.21 5.94 -5.76
C ASN A 25 -9.71 6.30 -5.84
N ALA A 26 -8.87 5.31 -5.59
CA ALA A 26 -7.42 5.42 -5.74
C ALA A 26 -6.87 4.18 -6.46
N THR A 27 -5.95 4.40 -7.39
CA THR A 27 -5.22 3.30 -8.02
C THR A 27 -4.15 2.76 -7.06
N PRO A 28 -3.72 1.49 -7.21
CA PRO A 28 -2.60 0.95 -6.43
C PRO A 28 -1.34 1.83 -6.50
N LEU A 29 -1.06 2.42 -7.66
CA LEU A 29 0.07 3.33 -7.82
C LEU A 29 -0.07 4.60 -6.97
N GLN A 30 -1.27 5.17 -6.85
CA GLN A 30 -1.52 6.32 -5.98
C GLN A 30 -1.36 5.94 -4.51
N ILE A 31 -1.79 4.74 -4.10
CA ILE A 31 -1.61 4.22 -2.74
C ILE A 31 -0.11 3.99 -2.46
N ALA A 32 0.64 3.41 -3.38
CA ALA A 32 2.08 3.25 -3.25
C ALA A 32 2.80 4.61 -3.14
N ASN A 33 2.39 5.60 -3.94
CA ASN A 33 2.94 6.96 -3.89
C ASN A 33 2.61 7.67 -2.56
N LEU A 34 1.43 7.42 -1.96
CA LEU A 34 1.12 7.86 -0.60
C LEU A 34 2.07 7.22 0.41
N GLY A 35 2.31 5.90 0.30
CA GLY A 35 3.32 5.19 1.09
C GLY A 35 4.71 5.81 0.97
N ALA A 36 5.15 6.12 -0.25
CA ALA A 36 6.41 6.81 -0.51
C ALA A 36 6.46 8.23 0.08
N THR A 37 5.34 8.96 0.04
CA THR A 37 5.23 10.29 0.64
C THR A 37 5.40 10.24 2.16
N ILE A 38 4.79 9.25 2.82
CA ILE A 38 4.93 9.05 4.27
C ILE A 38 6.37 8.63 4.60
N ALA A 39 6.94 7.70 3.84
CA ALA A 39 8.31 7.23 3.97
C ALA A 39 9.31 8.39 3.91
N ASN A 40 9.13 9.29 2.96
CA ASN A 40 9.96 10.46 2.72
C ASN A 40 9.64 11.65 3.63
N ARG A 41 8.72 11.51 4.59
CA ARG A 41 8.32 12.58 5.53
C ARG A 41 7.80 13.83 4.82
N GLY A 42 6.98 13.64 3.76
CA GLY A 42 6.19 14.70 3.17
C GLY A 42 6.55 15.11 1.74
N TYR A 43 7.41 14.36 1.04
CA TYR A 43 7.61 14.58 -0.38
C TYR A 43 7.48 13.30 -1.21
N PHE A 44 7.21 13.48 -2.48
CA PHE A 44 7.24 12.41 -3.47
C PHE A 44 7.87 12.89 -4.78
N ILE A 45 8.25 11.94 -5.60
CA ILE A 45 8.63 12.16 -7.01
C ILE A 45 7.51 11.58 -7.85
N THR A 46 7.13 12.23 -8.93
CA THR A 46 6.07 11.71 -9.82
C THR A 46 6.44 10.30 -10.28
N PRO A 47 5.60 9.27 -10.00
CA PRO A 47 5.89 7.91 -10.42
C PRO A 47 6.07 7.79 -11.92
N HIS A 48 7.11 7.09 -12.35
CA HIS A 48 7.45 6.84 -13.75
C HIS A 48 8.26 5.56 -13.87
N VAL A 49 8.33 5.00 -15.06
CA VAL A 49 9.03 3.73 -15.35
C VAL A 49 10.37 3.94 -16.07
N VAL A 50 10.59 5.12 -16.63
CA VAL A 50 11.84 5.44 -17.36
C VAL A 50 12.88 5.92 -16.37
N LYS A 51 13.94 5.15 -16.18
CA LYS A 51 15.05 5.50 -15.27
C LYS A 51 16.06 6.44 -15.96
N GLN A 52 16.33 6.23 -17.22
CA GLN A 52 17.32 6.97 -18.00
C GLN A 52 17.01 6.86 -19.49
N ILE A 53 17.26 7.91 -20.24
CA ILE A 53 17.27 7.93 -21.69
C ILE A 53 18.70 8.22 -22.11
N GLN A 54 19.23 7.47 -23.08
CA GLN A 54 20.59 7.67 -23.56
C GLN A 54 20.72 9.08 -24.19
N ASP A 55 21.73 9.81 -23.74
CA ASP A 55 22.09 11.17 -24.22
C ASP A 55 21.01 12.24 -24.03
N GLU A 56 19.95 11.96 -23.24
CA GLU A 56 18.90 12.92 -22.93
C GLU A 56 18.69 13.08 -21.42
N GLN A 57 18.21 14.24 -21.01
CA GLN A 57 17.77 14.49 -19.64
C GLN A 57 16.30 14.12 -19.50
N ILE A 58 15.97 13.38 -18.43
CA ILE A 58 14.57 13.13 -18.06
C ILE A 58 13.95 14.46 -17.62
N ASP A 59 12.72 14.71 -18.05
CA ASP A 59 11.94 15.89 -17.66
C ASP A 59 11.95 16.09 -16.14
N THR A 60 12.16 17.32 -15.71
CA THR A 60 12.18 17.71 -14.28
C THR A 60 10.89 17.36 -13.55
N LEU A 61 9.77 17.19 -14.25
CA LEU A 61 8.51 16.67 -13.70
C LEU A 61 8.72 15.33 -12.99
N TYR A 62 9.60 14.47 -13.52
CA TYR A 62 9.88 13.12 -13.03
C TYR A 62 11.11 13.01 -12.11
N THR A 63 11.84 14.11 -11.92
CA THR A 63 13.07 14.09 -11.09
C THR A 63 12.98 14.98 -9.85
N ARG A 64 12.15 16.03 -9.89
CA ARG A 64 12.03 16.97 -8.78
C ARG A 64 11.17 16.42 -7.64
N ARG A 65 11.55 16.75 -6.41
CA ARG A 65 10.74 16.51 -5.23
C ARG A 65 9.52 17.42 -5.21
N ARG A 66 8.36 16.86 -4.98
CA ARG A 66 7.09 17.57 -4.78
C ARG A 66 6.70 17.45 -3.31
N TYR A 67 6.66 18.58 -2.63
CA TYR A 67 6.34 18.62 -1.20
C TYR A 67 4.84 18.79 -0.98
N THR A 68 4.35 18.13 0.06
CA THR A 68 2.99 18.34 0.56
C THR A 68 2.92 19.58 1.44
N MET A 69 1.71 20.03 1.78
CA MET A 69 1.49 21.12 2.73
C MET A 69 1.53 20.66 4.20
N VAL A 70 1.77 19.37 4.46
CA VAL A 70 1.81 18.79 5.81
C VAL A 70 3.23 18.80 6.32
N GLU A 71 3.44 19.27 7.55
CA GLU A 71 4.76 19.33 8.17
C GLU A 71 5.35 17.94 8.45
N ALA A 72 6.67 17.80 8.29
CA ALA A 72 7.40 16.53 8.43
C ALA A 72 7.16 15.83 9.78
N ARG A 73 7.00 16.59 10.88
CA ARG A 73 6.74 16.02 12.22
C ARG A 73 5.48 15.16 12.29
N HIS A 74 4.45 15.47 11.51
CA HIS A 74 3.21 14.69 11.50
C HIS A 74 3.41 13.35 10.78
N TYR A 75 4.24 13.33 9.74
CA TYR A 75 4.60 12.08 9.07
C TYR A 75 5.38 11.13 9.96
N GLU A 76 6.22 11.65 10.86
CA GLU A 76 6.95 10.82 11.82
C GLU A 76 5.98 10.06 12.73
N THR A 77 4.97 10.73 13.27
CA THR A 77 3.92 10.08 14.08
C THR A 77 3.19 8.99 13.30
N VAL A 78 2.86 9.25 12.02
CA VAL A 78 2.20 8.27 11.15
C VAL A 78 3.10 7.07 10.88
N ALA A 79 4.38 7.30 10.56
CA ALA A 79 5.35 6.23 10.32
C ALA A 79 5.53 5.32 11.54
N GLN A 80 5.60 5.90 12.74
CA GLN A 80 5.63 5.15 14.01
C GLN A 80 4.34 4.33 14.22
N GLY A 81 3.17 4.89 13.91
CA GLY A 81 1.90 4.18 13.93
C GLY A 81 1.89 2.99 12.96
N MET A 82 2.39 3.19 11.74
CA MET A 82 2.52 2.13 10.74
C MET A 82 3.53 1.05 11.17
N ARG A 83 4.63 1.42 11.85
CA ARG A 83 5.56 0.45 12.45
C ARG A 83 4.88 -0.37 13.54
N ARG A 84 4.14 0.26 14.43
CA ARG A 84 3.37 -0.44 15.49
C ARG A 84 2.33 -1.39 14.91
N ALA A 85 1.69 -1.05 13.79
CA ALA A 85 0.76 -1.94 13.10
C ALA A 85 1.43 -3.24 12.63
N VAL A 86 2.71 -3.19 12.27
CA VAL A 86 3.52 -4.38 11.93
C VAL A 86 3.97 -5.14 13.18
N LEU A 87 4.34 -4.45 14.26
CA LEU A 87 4.83 -5.12 15.47
C LEU A 87 3.72 -5.81 16.27
N ALA A 88 2.56 -5.17 16.39
CA ALA A 88 1.49 -5.62 17.29
C ALA A 88 0.06 -5.48 16.70
N GLY A 89 -0.08 -4.99 15.48
CA GLY A 89 -1.37 -4.72 14.86
C GLY A 89 -1.76 -5.70 13.74
N THR A 90 -2.58 -5.22 12.80
CA THR A 90 -3.13 -6.01 11.68
C THR A 90 -2.09 -6.37 10.62
N CYS A 91 -0.92 -5.73 10.61
CA CYS A 91 0.16 -5.98 9.66
C CYS A 91 1.24 -6.93 10.18
N ARG A 92 1.00 -7.71 11.25
CA ARG A 92 2.02 -8.57 11.88
C ARG A 92 2.69 -9.56 10.92
N LYS A 93 2.00 -10.02 9.89
CA LYS A 93 2.56 -10.90 8.87
C LYS A 93 3.60 -10.21 7.97
N ALA A 94 3.76 -8.88 8.08
CA ALA A 94 4.83 -8.13 7.42
C ALA A 94 6.05 -7.88 8.31
N ASN A 95 6.14 -8.51 9.47
CA ASN A 95 7.32 -8.37 10.33
C ASN A 95 8.45 -9.26 9.80
N ILE A 96 9.36 -8.67 9.04
CA ILE A 96 10.53 -9.34 8.47
C ILE A 96 11.71 -9.17 9.42
N PRO A 97 12.39 -10.26 9.84
CA PRO A 97 13.58 -10.16 10.68
C PRO A 97 14.65 -9.25 10.06
N GLY A 98 15.16 -8.31 10.86
CA GLY A 98 16.20 -7.37 10.42
C GLY A 98 15.72 -6.21 9.53
N ILE A 99 14.44 -6.14 9.19
CA ILE A 99 13.87 -5.07 8.36
C ILE A 99 12.74 -4.36 9.11
N GLU A 100 12.87 -3.06 9.29
CA GLU A 100 11.82 -2.25 9.92
C GLU A 100 10.72 -1.89 8.91
N VAL A 101 9.81 -2.82 8.69
CA VAL A 101 8.64 -2.58 7.83
C VAL A 101 7.62 -1.70 8.54
N CYS A 102 7.11 -0.70 7.84
CA CYS A 102 5.97 0.12 8.21
C CYS A 102 4.80 -0.19 7.28
N GLY A 103 3.60 -0.44 7.82
CA GLY A 103 2.48 -0.84 6.97
C GLY A 103 1.11 -0.52 7.53
N LYS A 104 0.12 -0.52 6.64
CA LYS A 104 -1.30 -0.36 6.94
C LYS A 104 -2.12 -1.29 6.06
N THR A 105 -3.02 -2.03 6.67
CA THR A 105 -4.02 -2.84 5.96
C THR A 105 -5.19 -2.00 5.51
N GLY A 106 -5.79 -2.38 4.39
CA GLY A 106 -7.12 -1.95 3.98
C GLY A 106 -7.97 -3.16 3.63
N THR A 107 -9.28 -3.01 3.79
CA THR A 107 -10.25 -3.96 3.30
C THR A 107 -11.31 -3.16 2.58
N ALA A 108 -11.34 -3.25 1.25
CA ALA A 108 -12.32 -2.56 0.44
C ALA A 108 -13.55 -3.46 0.26
N GLN A 109 -14.69 -2.97 0.72
CA GLN A 109 -15.95 -3.72 0.64
C GLN A 109 -16.39 -3.88 -0.81
N ASN A 110 -16.90 -5.06 -1.16
CA ASN A 110 -17.39 -5.40 -2.48
C ASN A 110 -18.65 -6.25 -2.38
N ARG A 111 -19.40 -6.37 -3.50
CA ARG A 111 -20.49 -7.34 -3.62
C ARG A 111 -19.89 -8.74 -3.74
N GLY A 112 -19.85 -9.49 -2.66
CA GLY A 112 -19.20 -10.79 -2.56
C GLY A 112 -18.05 -10.73 -1.56
N HIS A 113 -16.87 -11.22 -1.94
CA HIS A 113 -15.69 -11.14 -1.07
C HIS A 113 -15.03 -9.77 -1.17
N ASP A 114 -14.63 -9.23 -0.04
CA ASP A 114 -13.90 -7.97 0.05
C ASP A 114 -12.54 -8.04 -0.67
N HIS A 115 -11.99 -6.87 -1.01
CA HIS A 115 -10.66 -6.77 -1.57
C HIS A 115 -9.62 -6.56 -0.47
N SER A 116 -8.56 -7.36 -0.53
CA SER A 116 -7.43 -7.27 0.39
C SER A 116 -6.44 -6.20 -0.06
N VAL A 117 -6.19 -5.20 0.78
CA VAL A 117 -5.28 -4.09 0.47
C VAL A 117 -4.18 -3.99 1.52
N PHE A 118 -2.97 -3.72 1.07
CA PHE A 118 -1.84 -3.40 1.93
C PHE A 118 -1.04 -2.24 1.32
N MET A 119 -0.66 -1.30 2.14
CA MET A 119 0.31 -0.25 1.82
C MET A 119 1.44 -0.33 2.83
N GLY A 120 2.67 -0.31 2.36
CA GLY A 120 3.83 -0.33 3.25
C GLY A 120 5.07 0.29 2.63
N PHE A 121 6.06 0.51 3.47
CA PHE A 121 7.40 0.91 3.07
C PHE A 121 8.44 0.33 4.03
N ALA A 122 9.67 0.23 3.57
CA ALA A 122 10.78 -0.29 4.35
C ALA A 122 12.15 0.18 3.80
N PRO A 123 13.19 0.26 4.67
CA PRO A 123 13.11 0.32 6.13
C PRO A 123 12.39 1.59 6.64
N MET A 124 12.03 1.64 7.94
CA MET A 124 11.40 2.82 8.55
C MET A 124 12.28 4.06 8.44
N ASN A 125 13.57 3.87 8.69
CA ASN A 125 14.60 4.87 8.48
C ASN A 125 15.33 4.56 7.17
N GLU A 126 15.68 5.61 6.40
CA GLU A 126 16.27 5.48 5.05
C GLU A 126 15.50 4.55 4.11
N PRO A 127 14.21 4.82 3.85
CA PRO A 127 13.35 3.92 3.10
C PRO A 127 13.88 3.67 1.68
N LYS A 128 13.81 2.42 1.24
CA LYS A 128 14.27 1.97 -0.08
C LYS A 128 13.15 1.54 -1.01
N ILE A 129 12.01 1.16 -0.43
CA ILE A 129 10.84 0.70 -1.18
C ILE A 129 9.56 1.18 -0.51
N ALA A 130 8.61 1.59 -1.33
CA ALA A 130 7.20 1.72 -0.94
C ALA A 130 6.36 0.85 -1.87
N ILE A 131 5.37 0.17 -1.33
CA ILE A 131 4.55 -0.80 -2.05
C ILE A 131 3.07 -0.61 -1.72
N ALA A 132 2.23 -0.88 -2.71
CA ALA A 132 0.81 -1.15 -2.51
C ALA A 132 0.46 -2.49 -3.15
N VAL A 133 -0.24 -3.32 -2.42
CA VAL A 133 -0.76 -4.61 -2.88
C VAL A 133 -2.27 -4.56 -2.82
N TYR A 134 -2.91 -4.92 -3.92
CA TYR A 134 -4.35 -5.00 -4.04
C TYR A 134 -4.71 -6.36 -4.62
N VAL A 135 -5.45 -7.15 -3.87
CA VAL A 135 -5.90 -8.49 -4.30
C VAL A 135 -7.43 -8.52 -4.26
N GLU A 136 -8.02 -8.74 -5.41
CA GLU A 136 -9.47 -8.70 -5.55
C GLU A 136 -10.15 -9.96 -5.01
N ASN A 137 -11.30 -9.76 -4.35
CA ASN A 137 -12.23 -10.82 -3.96
C ASN A 137 -11.64 -11.93 -3.07
N VAL A 138 -10.70 -11.58 -2.18
CA VAL A 138 -10.01 -12.55 -1.32
C VAL A 138 -10.24 -12.33 0.17
N GLY A 139 -11.00 -11.29 0.53
CA GLY A 139 -11.28 -10.96 1.92
C GLY A 139 -10.28 -9.99 2.54
N TRP A 140 -9.83 -10.26 3.72
CA TRP A 140 -9.17 -9.29 4.60
C TRP A 140 -7.74 -8.96 4.17
N GLY A 141 -7.36 -7.67 4.33
CA GLY A 141 -6.02 -7.16 4.00
C GLY A 141 -4.88 -7.93 4.68
N ALA A 142 -5.11 -8.38 5.91
CA ALA A 142 -4.14 -9.14 6.69
C ALA A 142 -3.83 -10.55 6.13
N ASP A 143 -4.69 -11.10 5.27
CA ASP A 143 -4.58 -12.49 4.82
C ASP A 143 -3.87 -12.65 3.47
N TYR A 144 -3.92 -11.62 2.63
CA TYR A 144 -3.27 -11.66 1.30
C TYR A 144 -2.37 -10.45 1.08
N GLY A 145 -2.89 -9.23 1.18
CA GLY A 145 -2.13 -8.02 0.88
C GLY A 145 -0.87 -7.90 1.72
N VAL A 146 -0.97 -8.15 3.03
CA VAL A 146 0.16 -8.04 3.96
C VAL A 146 1.26 -9.07 3.68
N PRO A 147 0.99 -10.39 3.64
CA PRO A 147 2.05 -11.36 3.41
C PRO A 147 2.66 -11.26 2.00
N LEU A 148 1.86 -11.00 0.97
CA LEU A 148 2.39 -10.80 -0.38
C LEU A 148 3.29 -9.56 -0.46
N GLY A 149 2.88 -8.45 0.17
CA GLY A 149 3.70 -7.26 0.26
C GLY A 149 5.01 -7.50 1.04
N ALA A 150 4.96 -8.29 2.11
CA ALA A 150 6.14 -8.67 2.88
C ALA A 150 7.15 -9.47 2.02
N LEU A 151 6.67 -10.50 1.32
CA LEU A 151 7.50 -11.31 0.42
C LEU A 151 8.18 -10.45 -0.66
N MET A 152 7.43 -9.53 -1.27
CA MET A 152 7.96 -8.64 -2.30
C MET A 152 9.02 -7.67 -1.73
N MET A 153 8.79 -7.12 -0.52
CA MET A 153 9.76 -6.24 0.14
C MET A 153 11.01 -7.00 0.57
N GLU A 154 10.87 -8.21 1.12
CA GLU A 154 12.01 -9.05 1.50
C GLU A 154 12.86 -9.40 0.28
N GLN A 155 12.23 -9.86 -0.80
CA GLN A 155 12.92 -10.17 -2.05
C GLN A 155 13.67 -8.95 -2.60
N TYR A 156 13.06 -7.77 -2.57
CA TYR A 156 13.69 -6.55 -3.09
C TYR A 156 14.88 -6.09 -2.23
N LEU A 157 14.74 -6.13 -0.90
CA LEU A 157 15.74 -5.59 0.03
C LEU A 157 16.90 -6.55 0.27
N ASN A 158 16.65 -7.85 0.32
CA ASN A 158 17.65 -8.88 0.59
C ASN A 158 18.16 -9.58 -0.70
N GLY A 159 17.53 -9.33 -1.85
CA GLY A 159 17.82 -10.01 -3.12
C GLY A 159 17.33 -11.47 -3.17
N LYS A 160 16.85 -12.01 -2.06
CA LYS A 160 16.31 -13.37 -1.92
C LYS A 160 15.32 -13.45 -0.75
N LEU A 161 14.47 -14.45 -0.78
CA LEU A 161 13.61 -14.82 0.35
C LEU A 161 14.37 -15.66 1.37
N SER A 162 13.96 -15.61 2.63
CA SER A 162 14.34 -16.58 3.65
C SER A 162 13.66 -17.92 3.40
N PRO A 163 14.19 -19.06 3.93
CA PRO A 163 13.55 -20.36 3.76
C PRO A 163 12.08 -20.42 4.25
N GLU A 164 11.75 -19.69 5.28
CA GLU A 164 10.39 -19.54 5.79
C GLU A 164 9.50 -18.78 4.81
N SER A 165 10.03 -17.71 4.21
CA SER A 165 9.32 -16.90 3.23
C SER A 165 9.16 -17.63 1.89
N GLU A 166 10.12 -18.47 1.49
CA GLU A 166 9.99 -19.34 0.30
C GLU A 166 8.81 -20.30 0.46
N LYS A 167 8.73 -21.00 1.61
CA LYS A 167 7.59 -21.88 1.91
C LYS A 167 6.25 -21.14 1.90
N LEU A 168 6.24 -19.92 2.44
CA LEU A 168 5.06 -19.06 2.42
C LEU A 168 4.67 -18.68 0.99
N ALA A 169 5.63 -18.34 0.15
CA ALA A 169 5.41 -18.01 -1.26
C ALA A 169 4.83 -19.21 -2.02
N GLU A 170 5.39 -20.41 -1.84
CA GLU A 170 4.88 -21.65 -2.42
C GLU A 170 3.43 -21.93 -1.99
N MET A 171 3.13 -21.75 -0.71
CA MET A 171 1.75 -21.91 -0.19
C MET A 171 0.78 -20.97 -0.90
N TYR A 172 1.15 -19.69 -1.13
CA TYR A 172 0.30 -18.75 -1.84
C TYR A 172 0.17 -19.08 -3.34
N GLN A 173 1.21 -19.60 -3.99
CA GLN A 173 1.16 -20.04 -5.39
C GLN A 173 0.20 -21.22 -5.59
N GLN A 174 0.11 -22.10 -4.61
CA GLN A 174 -0.77 -23.29 -4.67
C GLN A 174 -2.19 -23.00 -4.20
N ARG A 175 -2.44 -21.82 -3.64
CA ARG A 175 -3.72 -21.49 -3.06
C ARG A 175 -4.77 -21.17 -4.12
N HIS A 176 -5.80 -21.98 -4.22
CA HIS A 176 -6.96 -21.69 -5.06
C HIS A 176 -7.92 -20.72 -4.35
N ILE A 177 -8.21 -19.60 -4.99
CA ILE A 177 -9.23 -18.66 -4.56
C ILE A 177 -10.54 -19.07 -5.23
N GLY A 178 -11.47 -19.63 -4.47
CA GLY A 178 -12.82 -19.85 -4.96
C GLY A 178 -13.53 -18.50 -5.10
N TYR A 179 -13.66 -18.01 -6.31
CA TYR A 179 -14.60 -16.93 -6.60
C TYR A 179 -16.00 -17.54 -6.43
N GLY A 180 -16.60 -17.37 -5.24
CA GLY A 180 -17.97 -17.77 -5.01
C GLY A 180 -18.83 -17.21 -6.12
N THR A 181 -19.60 -18.06 -6.77
CA THR A 181 -20.70 -17.60 -7.63
C THR A 181 -21.53 -16.68 -6.78
N ALA A 182 -21.53 -15.39 -7.10
CA ALA A 182 -22.46 -14.46 -6.50
C ALA A 182 -23.85 -15.04 -6.76
N ASP A 183 -24.53 -15.46 -5.72
CA ASP A 183 -25.94 -15.79 -5.82
C ASP A 183 -26.62 -14.56 -6.41
N ARG A 184 -27.21 -14.73 -7.61
CA ARG A 184 -27.88 -13.71 -8.40
C ARG A 184 -29.20 -13.31 -7.75
#